data_c0ede7b074aa987c4f2b79f688d3d33c
#
_entry.id   c0ede7b074aa987c4f2b79f688d3d33c
#
_cell.length_a   1.000
_cell.length_b   1.000
_cell.length_c   1.000
_cell.angle_alpha   90.00
_cell.angle_beta   90.00
_cell.angle_gamma   90.00
#
_symmetry.space_group_name_H-M   'P 1'
#
loop_
_entity.id
_entity.type
_entity.pdbx_description
1 polymer ?
#
loop_
_entity_poly.entity_id
_entity_poly.type
_entity_poly.pdbx_seq_one_letter_code
_entity_poly.pdbx_strand_id
1 'polypeptide(L)'
;MPTKDRLLVILQTLQKHSDDAKWLTTADLRAALEKEDCDCSVRTLRKDIQSLIDSDYDIAVQENEGQSTKYAYLDREWSTPEVQILVDAVSAAQFIPKARSEELIRKLSVMAGPSHVEDLHPQILVSEHVKAKNKNMIYSVQAIRRAIERDRKISFRYLQYNTAKQQVPKHAGTAEEEYVVSPYATVWNDDRYYLVGYSDKRKKVTVFRIDRMEVPKQLPKKRVPPPEDFDVRDYTDKVFRMYGGPEEKVMFRCKLEILDQVIDRFGDQVELDEVNRDHFVITVPVSLSTTFYAWVFQFVGKMSILAPEHVREAYAGYLEEALDDALGE
;
A
#
# COMPACT_ATOMS: atom_id res chain seq x y z
N MET A 1 12.98 42.71 17.36
CA MET A 1 12.47 41.37 17.57
C MET A 1 13.51 40.48 18.24
N PRO A 2 13.11 39.47 19.02
CA PRO A 2 14.06 38.60 19.68
C PRO A 2 14.90 37.78 18.68
N THR A 3 16.16 37.55 18.98
CA THR A 3 17.12 36.77 18.16
C THR A 3 16.57 35.38 17.80
N LYS A 4 15.72 34.80 18.65
CA LYS A 4 15.12 33.49 18.46
C LYS A 4 14.20 33.42 17.24
N ASP A 5 13.38 34.43 16.99
CA ASP A 5 12.44 34.45 15.85
C ASP A 5 13.22 34.52 14.53
N ARG A 6 14.30 35.30 14.49
CA ARG A 6 15.15 35.42 13.31
C ARG A 6 15.87 34.12 12.93
N LEU A 7 16.40 33.38 13.92
CA LEU A 7 17.01 32.06 13.70
C LEU A 7 16.02 31.08 13.08
N LEU A 8 14.77 31.07 13.57
CA LEU A 8 13.72 30.21 13.04
C LEU A 8 13.37 30.59 11.60
N VAL A 9 13.26 31.87 11.27
CA VAL A 9 12.99 32.33 9.90
C VAL A 9 14.12 31.94 8.95
N ILE A 10 15.40 32.11 9.36
CA ILE A 10 16.56 31.68 8.58
C ILE A 10 16.50 30.16 8.32
N LEU A 11 16.33 29.36 9.36
CA LEU A 11 16.29 27.91 9.27
C LEU A 11 15.13 27.44 8.36
N GLN A 12 13.93 27.94 8.57
CA GLN A 12 12.77 27.60 7.75
C GLN A 12 12.95 28.01 6.28
N THR A 13 13.56 29.15 6.03
CA THR A 13 13.86 29.63 4.67
C THR A 13 14.85 28.71 3.97
N LEU A 14 15.94 28.32 4.65
CA LEU A 14 16.92 27.39 4.13
C LEU A 14 16.30 26.01 3.88
N GLN A 15 15.59 25.46 4.84
CA GLN A 15 14.92 24.14 4.70
C GLN A 15 13.94 24.09 3.54
N LYS A 16 13.21 25.19 3.30
CA LYS A 16 12.15 25.25 2.29
C LYS A 16 12.64 25.59 0.89
N HIS A 17 13.71 26.37 0.77
CA HIS A 17 14.10 26.99 -0.48
C HIS A 17 15.52 26.65 -0.94
N SER A 18 16.31 25.88 -0.17
CA SER A 18 17.65 25.42 -0.57
C SER A 18 17.84 23.95 -0.40
N ASP A 19 18.77 23.38 -1.17
CA ASP A 19 19.26 22.01 -1.10
C ASP A 19 20.66 21.94 -1.74
N ASP A 20 21.18 20.73 -1.99
CA ASP A 20 22.49 20.46 -2.62
C ASP A 20 22.64 21.09 -4.02
N ALA A 21 21.55 21.21 -4.80
CA ALA A 21 21.54 21.80 -6.14
C ALA A 21 21.16 23.30 -6.12
N LYS A 22 20.37 23.74 -5.14
CA LYS A 22 19.85 25.10 -5.05
C LYS A 22 20.35 25.84 -3.82
N TRP A 23 21.21 26.82 -4.02
CA TRP A 23 21.81 27.64 -2.99
C TRP A 23 21.16 29.00 -2.88
N LEU A 24 20.93 29.50 -1.68
CA LEU A 24 20.43 30.84 -1.41
C LEU A 24 21.58 31.81 -1.14
N THR A 25 21.49 33.01 -1.70
CA THR A 25 22.44 34.08 -1.44
C THR A 25 22.13 34.81 -0.13
N THR A 26 23.10 35.56 0.38
CA THR A 26 22.89 36.49 1.50
C THR A 26 21.71 37.45 1.24
N ALA A 27 21.53 37.88 -0.02
CA ALA A 27 20.41 38.76 -0.42
C ALA A 27 19.06 38.06 -0.32
N ASP A 28 18.99 36.78 -0.75
CA ASP A 28 17.75 35.97 -0.66
C ASP A 28 17.29 35.80 0.78
N LEU A 29 18.23 35.46 1.67
CA LEU A 29 17.94 35.30 3.11
C LEU A 29 17.50 36.62 3.76
N ARG A 30 18.15 37.75 3.40
CA ARG A 30 17.72 39.05 3.90
C ARG A 30 16.33 39.44 3.41
N ALA A 31 16.02 39.17 2.13
CA ALA A 31 14.69 39.42 1.59
C ALA A 31 13.60 38.57 2.27
N ALA A 32 13.94 37.37 2.69
CA ALA A 32 13.04 36.53 3.49
C ALA A 32 12.83 37.09 4.90
N LEU A 33 13.89 37.55 5.55
CA LEU A 33 13.82 38.19 6.87
C LEU A 33 13.03 39.49 6.86
N GLU A 34 13.18 40.31 5.80
CA GLU A 34 12.45 41.55 5.64
C GLU A 34 10.93 41.32 5.54
N LYS A 35 10.49 40.25 4.86
CA LYS A 35 9.07 39.88 4.76
C LYS A 35 8.43 39.54 6.12
N GLU A 36 9.25 39.05 7.06
CA GLU A 36 8.82 38.68 8.42
C GLU A 36 9.18 39.73 9.47
N ASP A 37 9.46 40.97 9.05
CA ASP A 37 9.86 42.10 9.90
C ASP A 37 11.07 41.80 10.83
N CYS A 38 11.99 40.95 10.35
CA CYS A 38 13.17 40.47 11.10
C CYS A 38 14.51 40.87 10.47
N ASP A 39 14.55 41.87 9.57
CA ASP A 39 15.80 42.25 8.84
C ASP A 39 16.96 42.55 9.80
N CYS A 40 18.15 42.21 9.32
CA CYS A 40 19.39 42.39 10.07
C CYS A 40 20.59 42.71 9.17
N SER A 41 21.71 43.18 9.77
CA SER A 41 22.96 43.36 9.07
C SER A 41 23.52 42.00 8.56
N VAL A 42 24.31 42.03 7.46
CA VAL A 42 25.00 40.86 6.93
C VAL A 42 25.88 40.21 7.99
N ARG A 43 26.52 41.00 8.85
CA ARG A 43 27.35 40.50 9.96
C ARG A 43 26.50 39.70 10.96
N THR A 44 25.30 40.17 11.29
CA THR A 44 24.38 39.49 12.20
C THR A 44 23.86 38.22 11.59
N LEU A 45 23.46 38.25 10.30
CA LEU A 45 23.01 37.07 9.56
C LEU A 45 24.08 35.97 9.55
N ARG A 46 25.34 36.29 9.26
CA ARG A 46 26.45 35.32 9.29
C ARG A 46 26.62 34.71 10.70
N LYS A 47 26.53 35.54 11.75
CA LYS A 47 26.61 35.05 13.14
C LYS A 47 25.45 34.11 13.48
N ASP A 48 24.26 34.42 13.02
CA ASP A 48 23.08 33.60 13.24
C ASP A 48 23.18 32.26 12.51
N ILE A 49 23.65 32.24 11.27
CA ILE A 49 23.91 31.01 10.50
C ILE A 49 24.99 30.17 11.20
N GLN A 50 26.09 30.82 11.67
CA GLN A 50 27.12 30.10 12.42
C GLN A 50 26.54 29.46 13.68
N SER A 51 25.64 30.14 14.39
CA SER A 51 24.98 29.60 15.58
C SER A 51 24.09 28.39 15.25
N LEU A 52 23.48 28.34 14.06
CA LEU A 52 22.75 27.17 13.60
C LEU A 52 23.70 26.00 13.30
N ILE A 53 24.84 26.25 12.61
CA ILE A 53 25.86 25.25 12.33
C ILE A 53 26.43 24.71 13.65
N ASP A 54 26.72 25.57 14.59
CA ASP A 54 27.21 25.19 15.93
C ASP A 54 26.17 24.39 16.75
N SER A 55 24.91 24.43 16.33
CA SER A 55 23.79 23.65 16.88
C SER A 55 23.47 22.39 16.07
N ASP A 56 24.44 21.86 15.34
CA ASP A 56 24.36 20.62 14.53
C ASP A 56 23.41 20.64 13.33
N TYR A 57 23.01 21.85 12.83
CA TYR A 57 22.32 21.94 11.55
C TYR A 57 23.33 21.89 10.39
N ASP A 58 23.16 20.93 9.47
CA ASP A 58 24.06 20.81 8.30
C ASP A 58 23.75 21.88 7.24
N ILE A 59 24.35 23.05 7.43
CA ILE A 59 24.27 24.19 6.53
C ILE A 59 25.60 24.37 5.84
N ALA A 60 25.65 24.09 4.53
CA ALA A 60 26.81 24.35 3.70
C ALA A 60 26.94 25.85 3.41
N VAL A 61 28.16 26.35 3.46
CA VAL A 61 28.51 27.76 3.17
C VAL A 61 29.52 27.80 2.05
N GLN A 62 29.24 28.57 1.01
CA GLN A 62 30.14 28.78 -0.12
C GLN A 62 30.53 30.26 -0.18
N GLU A 63 31.79 30.55 0.09
CA GLU A 63 32.37 31.89 -0.04
C GLU A 63 33.26 31.94 -1.28
N ASN A 64 32.97 32.86 -2.22
CA ASN A 64 33.82 33.10 -3.38
C ASN A 64 34.25 34.58 -3.38
N GLU A 65 35.53 34.82 -3.68
CA GLU A 65 36.05 36.20 -3.77
C GLU A 65 35.26 37.02 -4.81
N GLY A 66 34.74 38.19 -4.39
CA GLY A 66 33.96 39.10 -5.24
C GLY A 66 32.54 38.67 -5.52
N GLN A 67 32.04 37.57 -4.94
CA GLN A 67 30.65 37.09 -5.07
C GLN A 67 29.93 37.11 -3.74
N SER A 68 28.58 37.07 -3.80
CA SER A 68 27.74 36.91 -2.60
C SER A 68 27.93 35.53 -2.00
N THR A 69 28.13 35.44 -0.69
CA THR A 69 28.13 34.16 0.04
C THR A 69 26.82 33.43 -0.17
N LYS A 70 26.88 32.14 -0.42
CA LYS A 70 25.75 31.25 -0.64
C LYS A 70 25.64 30.22 0.47
N TYR A 71 24.42 29.80 0.74
CA TYR A 71 24.06 28.88 1.81
C TYR A 71 23.11 27.81 1.29
N ALA A 72 23.28 26.56 1.73
CA ALA A 72 22.36 25.46 1.43
C ALA A 72 22.15 24.60 2.67
N TYR A 73 20.94 24.15 2.85
CA TYR A 73 20.56 23.18 3.90
C TYR A 73 20.68 21.77 3.35
N LEU A 74 21.58 20.97 3.90
CA LEU A 74 21.90 19.63 3.42
C LEU A 74 21.33 18.52 4.29
N ASP A 75 21.00 18.81 5.54
CA ASP A 75 20.44 17.83 6.49
C ASP A 75 19.01 17.41 6.08
N ARG A 76 18.95 16.48 5.13
CA ARG A 76 17.72 15.86 4.67
C ARG A 76 17.62 14.47 5.25
N GLU A 77 16.53 14.21 5.99
CA GLU A 77 16.23 12.88 6.54
C GLU A 77 16.07 11.82 5.44
N TRP A 78 15.65 12.28 4.24
CA TRP A 78 15.36 11.40 3.10
C TRP A 78 16.21 11.79 1.89
N SER A 79 16.92 10.82 1.33
CA SER A 79 17.63 10.98 0.07
C SER A 79 16.65 11.01 -1.12
N THR A 80 17.04 11.63 -2.22
CA THR A 80 16.25 11.67 -3.46
C THR A 80 15.83 10.28 -3.97
N PRO A 81 16.72 9.24 -3.99
CA PRO A 81 16.32 7.88 -4.38
C PRO A 81 15.26 7.25 -3.45
N GLU A 82 15.34 7.47 -2.15
CA GLU A 82 14.34 6.97 -1.19
C GLU A 82 12.98 7.62 -1.43
N VAL A 83 12.96 8.93 -1.63
CA VAL A 83 11.71 9.65 -1.97
C VAL A 83 11.16 9.16 -3.31
N GLN A 84 12.02 8.90 -4.33
CA GLN A 84 11.58 8.37 -5.62
C GLN A 84 10.88 7.02 -5.46
N ILE A 85 11.43 6.11 -4.65
CA ILE A 85 10.78 4.81 -4.36
C ILE A 85 9.39 5.02 -3.73
N LEU A 86 9.26 5.96 -2.80
CA LEU A 86 7.97 6.27 -2.18
C LEU A 86 6.97 6.90 -3.18
N VAL A 87 7.44 7.77 -4.06
CA VAL A 87 6.64 8.37 -5.16
C VAL A 87 6.13 7.27 -6.09
N ASP A 88 6.99 6.36 -6.50
CA ASP A 88 6.64 5.23 -7.36
C ASP A 88 5.66 4.27 -6.67
N ALA A 89 5.88 3.94 -5.41
CA ALA A 89 4.97 3.12 -4.61
C ALA A 89 3.56 3.74 -4.51
N VAL A 90 3.46 5.05 -4.25
CA VAL A 90 2.17 5.78 -4.22
C VAL A 90 1.53 5.81 -5.59
N SER A 91 2.34 5.97 -6.65
CA SER A 91 1.85 5.95 -8.03
C SER A 91 1.33 4.57 -8.42
N ALA A 92 2.03 3.49 -8.06
CA ALA A 92 1.64 2.11 -8.34
C ALA A 92 0.37 1.69 -7.58
N ALA A 93 0.20 2.17 -6.36
CA ALA A 93 -0.89 1.76 -5.48
C ALA A 93 -2.28 1.98 -6.11
N GLN A 94 -2.91 0.90 -6.59
CA GLN A 94 -4.20 0.93 -7.28
C GLN A 94 -5.36 1.39 -6.37
N PHE A 95 -5.24 1.18 -5.08
CA PHE A 95 -6.27 1.55 -4.09
C PHE A 95 -6.31 3.05 -3.79
N ILE A 96 -5.26 3.82 -4.14
CA ILE A 96 -5.23 5.28 -3.95
C ILE A 96 -5.83 5.94 -5.20
N PRO A 97 -6.91 6.75 -5.05
CA PRO A 97 -7.47 7.50 -6.17
C PRO A 97 -6.44 8.47 -6.79
N LYS A 98 -6.50 8.70 -8.12
CA LYS A 98 -5.55 9.53 -8.87
C LYS A 98 -5.27 10.88 -8.20
N ALA A 99 -6.30 11.67 -7.92
CA ALA A 99 -6.14 13.00 -7.29
C ALA A 99 -5.46 12.93 -5.92
N ARG A 100 -5.65 11.84 -5.17
CA ARG A 100 -4.99 11.65 -3.86
C ARG A 100 -3.55 11.20 -4.04
N SER A 101 -3.24 10.38 -5.05
CA SER A 101 -1.87 10.05 -5.41
C SER A 101 -1.07 11.30 -5.75
N GLU A 102 -1.60 12.17 -6.62
CA GLU A 102 -0.96 13.43 -7.00
C GLU A 102 -0.68 14.34 -5.79
N GLU A 103 -1.64 14.44 -4.86
CA GLU A 103 -1.45 15.21 -3.62
C GLU A 103 -0.34 14.62 -2.73
N LEU A 104 -0.32 13.29 -2.57
CA LEU A 104 0.69 12.60 -1.77
C LEU A 104 2.08 12.69 -2.40
N ILE A 105 2.19 12.51 -3.72
CA ILE A 105 3.43 12.65 -4.48
C ILE A 105 4.01 14.04 -4.26
N ARG A 106 3.21 15.09 -4.43
CA ARG A 106 3.67 16.45 -4.20
C ARG A 106 4.17 16.69 -2.77
N LYS A 107 3.54 16.08 -1.76
CA LYS A 107 4.01 16.15 -0.36
C LYS A 107 5.31 15.41 -0.15
N LEU A 108 5.47 14.24 -0.76
CA LEU A 108 6.69 13.44 -0.68
C LEU A 108 7.86 14.14 -1.39
N SER A 109 7.63 14.70 -2.59
CA SER A 109 8.69 15.36 -3.35
C SER A 109 9.36 16.51 -2.58
N VAL A 110 8.60 17.24 -1.74
CA VAL A 110 9.16 18.29 -0.89
C VAL A 110 10.20 17.76 0.11
N MET A 111 10.13 16.46 0.49
CA MET A 111 11.08 15.87 1.45
C MET A 111 12.49 15.71 0.88
N ALA A 112 12.61 15.56 -0.44
CA ALA A 112 13.91 15.47 -1.11
C ALA A 112 14.61 16.84 -1.32
N GLY A 113 13.86 17.94 -1.21
CA GLY A 113 14.39 19.29 -1.42
C GLY A 113 13.67 20.04 -2.55
N PRO A 114 13.77 21.38 -2.56
CA PRO A 114 13.00 22.21 -3.50
C PRO A 114 13.41 22.08 -4.97
N SER A 115 14.67 21.79 -5.27
CA SER A 115 15.15 21.56 -6.64
C SER A 115 14.71 20.21 -7.21
N HIS A 116 14.45 19.23 -6.35
CA HIS A 116 14.09 17.87 -6.76
C HIS A 116 12.58 17.68 -6.97
N VAL A 117 11.75 18.66 -6.57
CA VAL A 117 10.27 18.56 -6.69
C VAL A 117 9.82 18.39 -8.15
N GLU A 118 10.49 19.05 -9.09
CA GLU A 118 10.17 18.97 -10.53
C GLU A 118 10.71 17.70 -11.18
N ASP A 119 11.80 17.12 -10.63
CA ASP A 119 12.45 15.90 -11.15
C ASP A 119 11.80 14.62 -10.62
N LEU A 120 11.15 14.72 -9.45
CA LEU A 120 10.49 13.59 -8.78
C LEU A 120 9.10 13.34 -9.38
N HIS A 121 9.08 12.79 -10.58
CA HIS A 121 7.86 12.30 -11.21
C HIS A 121 7.81 10.77 -11.14
N PRO A 122 6.59 10.16 -11.10
CA PRO A 122 6.48 8.71 -11.23
C PRO A 122 7.18 8.23 -12.49
N GLN A 123 8.23 7.42 -12.34
CA GLN A 123 8.94 6.83 -13.48
C GLN A 123 8.25 5.56 -13.99
N ILE A 124 7.28 5.06 -13.23
CA ILE A 124 6.51 3.88 -13.58
C ILE A 124 5.24 4.26 -14.37
N LEU A 125 4.98 3.55 -15.45
CA LEU A 125 3.74 3.67 -16.20
C LEU A 125 2.64 2.87 -15.49
N VAL A 126 1.73 3.56 -14.84
CA VAL A 126 0.54 2.95 -14.22
C VAL A 126 -0.67 3.17 -15.12
N SER A 127 -1.36 2.09 -15.48
CA SER A 127 -2.61 2.20 -16.22
C SER A 127 -3.65 2.99 -15.41
N GLU A 128 -4.10 4.11 -15.93
CA GLU A 128 -5.11 4.98 -15.28
C GLU A 128 -6.43 4.27 -15.00
N HIS A 129 -6.73 3.20 -15.76
CA HIS A 129 -7.97 2.44 -15.63
C HIS A 129 -8.08 1.62 -14.33
N VAL A 130 -6.96 1.46 -13.61
CA VAL A 130 -6.84 0.55 -12.47
C VAL A 130 -7.02 1.26 -11.12
N LYS A 131 -6.89 2.60 -11.08
CA LYS A 131 -7.02 3.38 -9.83
C LYS A 131 -8.42 3.31 -9.24
N ALA A 132 -8.51 3.16 -7.92
CA ALA A 132 -9.77 3.13 -7.18
C ALA A 132 -10.57 4.44 -7.37
N LYS A 133 -11.88 4.31 -7.51
CA LYS A 133 -12.80 5.47 -7.59
C LYS A 133 -13.28 5.93 -6.21
N ASN A 134 -13.17 5.08 -5.19
CA ASN A 134 -13.64 5.39 -3.83
C ASN A 134 -12.67 6.36 -3.13
N LYS A 135 -13.04 7.62 -3.04
CA LYS A 135 -12.26 8.67 -2.38
C LYS A 135 -12.17 8.49 -0.86
N ASN A 136 -13.04 7.70 -0.28
CA ASN A 136 -13.18 7.53 1.18
C ASN A 136 -12.41 6.33 1.73
N MET A 137 -11.66 5.60 0.90
CA MET A 137 -11.01 4.36 1.30
C MET A 137 -10.04 4.54 2.49
N ILE A 138 -9.28 5.63 2.53
CA ILE A 138 -8.35 5.93 3.64
C ILE A 138 -9.14 6.07 4.96
N TYR A 139 -10.29 6.74 4.92
CA TYR A 139 -11.16 6.88 6.09
C TYR A 139 -11.77 5.55 6.50
N SER A 140 -12.09 4.68 5.52
CA SER A 140 -12.56 3.33 5.80
C SER A 140 -11.51 2.49 6.52
N VAL A 141 -10.26 2.50 6.07
CA VAL A 141 -9.14 1.82 6.74
C VAL A 141 -8.97 2.35 8.17
N GLN A 142 -9.00 3.68 8.35
CA GLN A 142 -8.87 4.30 9.67
C GLN A 142 -10.04 3.92 10.61
N ALA A 143 -11.28 3.93 10.09
CA ALA A 143 -12.46 3.54 10.87
C ALA A 143 -12.39 2.07 11.32
N ILE A 144 -11.95 1.17 10.43
CA ILE A 144 -11.74 -0.25 10.74
C ILE A 144 -10.69 -0.42 11.83
N ARG A 145 -9.51 0.22 11.69
CA ARG A 145 -8.44 0.13 12.68
C ARG A 145 -8.89 0.60 14.06
N ARG A 146 -9.58 1.73 14.14
CA ARG A 146 -10.15 2.23 15.40
C ARG A 146 -11.17 1.27 16.02
N ALA A 147 -11.96 0.57 15.20
CA ALA A 147 -12.91 -0.41 15.69
C ALA A 147 -12.21 -1.66 16.23
N ILE A 148 -11.11 -2.11 15.61
CA ILE A 148 -10.26 -3.20 16.09
C ILE A 148 -9.66 -2.82 17.45
N GLU A 149 -9.03 -1.66 17.55
CA GLU A 149 -8.40 -1.14 18.79
C GLU A 149 -9.40 -1.02 19.96
N ARG A 150 -10.65 -0.65 19.65
CA ARG A 150 -11.71 -0.48 20.66
C ARG A 150 -12.54 -1.72 20.91
N ASP A 151 -12.20 -2.85 20.31
CA ASP A 151 -12.94 -4.12 20.43
C ASP A 151 -14.43 -3.98 20.05
N ARG A 152 -14.72 -3.33 18.91
CA ARG A 152 -16.08 -3.01 18.45
C ARG A 152 -16.40 -3.61 17.10
N LYS A 153 -17.68 -3.96 16.90
CA LYS A 153 -18.24 -4.27 15.59
C LYS A 153 -18.33 -3.01 14.73
N ILE A 154 -18.37 -3.23 13.42
CA ILE A 154 -18.65 -2.20 12.42
C ILE A 154 -19.85 -2.60 11.59
N SER A 155 -20.51 -1.60 11.01
CA SER A 155 -21.50 -1.80 9.95
C SER A 155 -21.15 -0.96 8.73
N PHE A 156 -21.47 -1.48 7.55
CA PHE A 156 -21.24 -0.80 6.27
C PHE A 156 -22.11 -1.38 5.16
N ARG A 157 -22.38 -0.57 4.12
CA ARG A 157 -22.93 -1.07 2.86
C ARG A 157 -21.82 -1.48 1.93
N TYR A 158 -21.94 -2.66 1.33
CA TYR A 158 -20.96 -3.18 0.39
C TYR A 158 -21.37 -2.87 -1.04
N LEU A 159 -20.48 -2.28 -1.83
CA LEU A 159 -20.76 -1.74 -3.15
C LEU A 159 -20.43 -2.75 -4.26
N GLN A 160 -21.23 -2.73 -5.30
CA GLN A 160 -21.01 -3.43 -6.57
C GLN A 160 -21.23 -2.49 -7.75
N TYR A 161 -20.69 -2.83 -8.90
CA TYR A 161 -20.97 -2.07 -10.11
C TYR A 161 -22.29 -2.53 -10.75
N ASN A 162 -23.09 -1.58 -11.19
CA ASN A 162 -24.20 -1.82 -12.10
C ASN A 162 -23.74 -1.76 -13.57
N THR A 163 -24.63 -2.05 -14.51
CA THR A 163 -24.35 -1.99 -15.97
C THR A 163 -23.97 -0.59 -16.47
N ALA A 164 -24.38 0.46 -15.75
CA ALA A 164 -23.97 1.84 -16.02
C ALA A 164 -22.57 2.18 -15.44
N LYS A 165 -21.82 1.18 -14.91
CA LYS A 165 -20.49 1.32 -14.29
C LYS A 165 -20.48 2.24 -13.05
N GLN A 166 -21.63 2.34 -12.37
CA GLN A 166 -21.76 3.07 -11.11
C GLN A 166 -21.66 2.11 -9.92
N GLN A 167 -21.03 2.54 -8.85
CA GLN A 167 -21.01 1.78 -7.59
C GLN A 167 -22.33 2.00 -6.86
N VAL A 168 -23.07 0.92 -6.64
CA VAL A 168 -24.35 0.88 -5.93
C VAL A 168 -24.27 -0.14 -4.79
N PRO A 169 -25.01 0.05 -3.70
CA PRO A 169 -25.06 -0.95 -2.64
C PRO A 169 -25.51 -2.31 -3.16
N LYS A 170 -24.78 -3.35 -2.75
CA LYS A 170 -25.22 -4.72 -2.98
C LYS A 170 -26.46 -4.99 -2.12
N HIS A 171 -27.50 -5.60 -2.70
CA HIS A 171 -28.78 -5.82 -2.03
C HIS A 171 -29.53 -4.53 -1.64
N ALA A 172 -29.40 -3.46 -2.44
CA ALA A 172 -30.07 -2.19 -2.21
C ALA A 172 -31.58 -2.36 -1.98
N GLY A 173 -32.12 -1.67 -0.97
CA GLY A 173 -33.53 -1.71 -0.61
C GLY A 173 -33.99 -2.97 0.11
N THR A 174 -33.11 -3.86 0.50
CA THR A 174 -33.42 -5.07 1.29
C THR A 174 -32.87 -4.96 2.72
N ALA A 175 -33.40 -5.78 3.63
CA ALA A 175 -32.86 -5.90 5.00
C ALA A 175 -31.38 -6.37 5.02
N GLU A 176 -30.87 -6.86 3.90
CA GLU A 176 -29.52 -7.37 3.73
C GLU A 176 -28.51 -6.35 3.20
N GLU A 177 -28.92 -5.10 2.99
CA GLU A 177 -28.07 -4.04 2.45
C GLU A 177 -26.89 -3.71 3.39
N GLU A 178 -27.11 -3.76 4.69
CA GLU A 178 -26.09 -3.47 5.70
C GLU A 178 -25.39 -4.74 6.20
N TYR A 179 -24.06 -4.73 6.16
CA TYR A 179 -23.23 -5.79 6.71
C TYR A 179 -22.76 -5.41 8.10
N VAL A 180 -22.93 -6.31 9.07
CA VAL A 180 -22.38 -6.19 10.42
C VAL A 180 -21.23 -7.18 10.55
N VAL A 181 -20.05 -6.65 10.89
CA VAL A 181 -18.80 -7.43 10.92
C VAL A 181 -18.03 -7.14 12.21
N SER A 182 -17.45 -8.19 12.78
CA SER A 182 -16.45 -8.11 13.85
C SER A 182 -15.06 -8.05 13.17
N PRO A 183 -14.41 -6.88 13.10
CA PRO A 183 -13.17 -6.73 12.36
C PRO A 183 -12.01 -7.37 13.14
N TYR A 184 -11.15 -8.13 12.44
CA TYR A 184 -9.97 -8.78 13.02
C TYR A 184 -8.70 -8.11 12.55
N ALA A 185 -8.54 -7.91 11.24
CA ALA A 185 -7.39 -7.27 10.64
C ALA A 185 -7.71 -6.53 9.34
N THR A 186 -6.81 -5.63 8.97
CA THR A 186 -6.70 -5.10 7.62
C THR A 186 -5.47 -5.69 6.94
N VAL A 187 -5.65 -6.25 5.76
CA VAL A 187 -4.59 -6.91 4.98
C VAL A 187 -4.40 -6.19 3.66
N TRP A 188 -3.15 -6.02 3.25
CA TRP A 188 -2.80 -5.58 1.90
C TRP A 188 -2.39 -6.79 1.07
N ASN A 189 -3.09 -7.05 -0.02
CA ASN A 189 -2.78 -8.11 -0.95
C ASN A 189 -3.17 -7.69 -2.37
N ASP A 190 -2.34 -8.01 -3.37
CA ASP A 190 -2.54 -7.66 -4.79
C ASP A 190 -3.01 -6.21 -4.98
N ASP A 191 -2.25 -5.24 -4.47
CA ASP A 191 -2.52 -3.79 -4.55
C ASP A 191 -3.88 -3.34 -4.01
N ARG A 192 -4.47 -4.09 -3.09
CA ARG A 192 -5.76 -3.77 -2.49
C ARG A 192 -5.76 -3.98 -0.98
N TYR A 193 -6.54 -3.17 -0.30
CA TYR A 193 -6.83 -3.38 1.12
C TYR A 193 -8.07 -4.25 1.30
N TYR A 194 -7.94 -5.19 2.20
CA TYR A 194 -9.00 -6.10 2.61
C TYR A 194 -9.25 -6.00 4.11
N LEU A 195 -10.51 -6.11 4.50
CA LEU A 195 -10.95 -6.37 5.86
C LEU A 195 -11.13 -7.88 6.02
N VAL A 196 -10.44 -8.46 6.97
CA VAL A 196 -10.69 -9.83 7.46
C VAL A 196 -11.50 -9.72 8.76
N GLY A 197 -12.61 -10.42 8.86
CA GLY A 197 -13.44 -10.37 10.06
C GLY A 197 -14.63 -11.34 10.02
N TYR A 198 -15.26 -11.55 11.17
CA TYR A 198 -16.43 -12.41 11.28
C TYR A 198 -17.68 -11.66 10.85
N SER A 199 -18.37 -12.20 9.85
CA SER A 199 -19.64 -11.65 9.35
C SER A 199 -20.83 -12.21 10.11
N ASP A 200 -21.60 -11.36 10.78
CA ASP A 200 -22.80 -11.78 11.50
C ASP A 200 -23.83 -12.44 10.55
N LYS A 201 -23.91 -11.97 9.30
CA LYS A 201 -24.78 -12.51 8.26
C LYS A 201 -24.33 -13.88 7.77
N ARG A 202 -23.03 -14.05 7.47
CA ARG A 202 -22.48 -15.28 6.91
C ARG A 202 -22.09 -16.31 7.96
N LYS A 203 -22.07 -15.93 9.25
CA LYS A 203 -21.68 -16.77 10.39
C LYS A 203 -20.30 -17.41 10.25
N LYS A 204 -19.38 -16.73 9.55
CA LYS A 204 -17.99 -17.17 9.34
C LYS A 204 -17.05 -16.01 9.12
N VAL A 205 -15.75 -16.28 9.26
CA VAL A 205 -14.71 -15.35 8.85
C VAL A 205 -14.85 -15.09 7.35
N THR A 206 -14.83 -13.83 6.98
CA THR A 206 -15.09 -13.36 5.62
C THR A 206 -14.14 -12.22 5.29
N VAL A 207 -13.78 -12.15 4.04
CA VAL A 207 -12.93 -11.08 3.49
C VAL A 207 -13.80 -10.09 2.71
N PHE A 208 -13.54 -8.80 2.91
CA PHE A 208 -14.21 -7.72 2.19
C PHE A 208 -13.18 -6.76 1.62
N ARG A 209 -13.30 -6.39 0.37
CA ARG A 209 -12.47 -5.32 -0.22
C ARG A 209 -12.90 -3.98 0.35
N ILE A 210 -11.93 -3.24 0.92
CA ILE A 210 -12.22 -1.95 1.58
C ILE A 210 -12.60 -0.86 0.56
N ASP A 211 -12.06 -0.92 -0.66
CA ASP A 211 -12.42 0.00 -1.74
C ASP A 211 -13.87 -0.18 -2.25
N ARG A 212 -14.52 -1.29 -1.90
CA ARG A 212 -15.92 -1.61 -2.22
C ARG A 212 -16.88 -1.44 -1.05
N MET A 213 -16.51 -0.70 -0.02
CA MET A 213 -17.42 -0.42 1.09
C MET A 213 -17.58 1.09 1.30
N GLU A 214 -18.75 1.48 1.74
CA GLU A 214 -18.93 2.82 2.30
C GLU A 214 -18.13 2.93 3.61
N VAL A 215 -17.87 4.17 4.07
CA VAL A 215 -17.10 4.37 5.30
C VAL A 215 -17.82 3.64 6.46
N PRO A 216 -17.13 2.65 7.06
CA PRO A 216 -17.73 1.85 8.13
C PRO A 216 -18.07 2.69 9.35
N LYS A 217 -19.23 2.40 9.94
CA LYS A 217 -19.65 2.97 11.21
C LYS A 217 -19.31 2.01 12.34
N GLN A 218 -18.63 2.51 13.36
CA GLN A 218 -18.39 1.75 14.58
C GLN A 218 -19.71 1.58 15.35
N LEU A 219 -20.00 0.36 15.76
CA LEU A 219 -21.17 0.04 16.59
C LEU A 219 -20.80 -0.02 18.07
N PRO A 220 -21.76 0.23 18.99
CA PRO A 220 -21.53 0.08 20.44
C PRO A 220 -21.34 -1.38 20.87
N LYS A 221 -21.67 -2.35 20.02
CA LYS A 221 -21.54 -3.78 20.30
C LYS A 221 -20.08 -4.23 20.27
N LYS A 222 -19.68 -5.08 21.23
CA LYS A 222 -18.37 -5.76 21.21
C LYS A 222 -18.26 -6.68 20.00
N ARG A 223 -17.08 -6.81 19.43
CA ARG A 223 -16.80 -7.78 18.38
C ARG A 223 -16.86 -9.21 18.94
N VAL A 224 -17.20 -10.15 18.08
CA VAL A 224 -16.99 -11.58 18.33
C VAL A 224 -15.47 -11.79 18.29
N PRO A 225 -14.87 -12.42 19.30
CA PRO A 225 -13.43 -12.71 19.25
C PRO A 225 -13.10 -13.65 18.08
N PRO A 226 -11.88 -13.59 17.54
CA PRO A 226 -11.44 -14.59 16.60
C PRO A 226 -11.44 -15.99 17.26
N PRO A 227 -11.56 -17.08 16.49
CA PRO A 227 -11.30 -18.42 16.99
C PRO A 227 -9.90 -18.52 17.65
N GLU A 228 -9.72 -19.40 18.64
CA GLU A 228 -8.46 -19.49 19.39
C GLU A 228 -7.25 -19.76 18.48
N ASP A 229 -7.41 -20.57 17.44
CA ASP A 229 -6.36 -20.96 16.50
C ASP A 229 -6.33 -20.05 15.24
N PHE A 230 -7.02 -18.91 15.25
CA PHE A 230 -7.10 -18.05 14.08
C PHE A 230 -5.90 -17.09 14.00
N ASP A 231 -4.97 -17.39 13.11
CA ASP A 231 -3.90 -16.49 12.71
C ASP A 231 -4.23 -15.83 11.36
N VAL A 232 -4.12 -14.50 11.31
CA VAL A 232 -4.43 -13.72 10.09
C VAL A 232 -3.42 -13.99 8.97
N ARG A 233 -2.14 -14.22 9.30
CA ARG A 233 -1.09 -14.49 8.31
C ARG A 233 -1.34 -15.85 7.70
N ASP A 234 -1.47 -16.88 8.54
CA ASP A 234 -1.79 -18.24 8.11
C ASP A 234 -3.06 -18.28 7.23
N TYR A 235 -4.09 -17.52 7.60
CA TYR A 235 -5.30 -17.39 6.79
C TYR A 235 -5.02 -16.73 5.42
N THR A 236 -4.21 -15.67 5.37
CA THR A 236 -3.91 -14.95 4.11
C THR A 236 -3.00 -15.75 3.19
N ASP A 237 -2.08 -16.53 3.74
CA ASP A 237 -1.15 -17.37 2.96
C ASP A 237 -1.87 -18.51 2.23
N LYS A 238 -2.94 -19.04 2.82
CA LYS A 238 -3.75 -20.12 2.24
C LYS A 238 -4.73 -19.65 1.16
N VAL A 239 -5.13 -18.38 1.16
CA VAL A 239 -6.14 -17.88 0.22
C VAL A 239 -5.51 -17.34 -1.07
N PHE A 240 -6.17 -17.57 -2.20
CA PHE A 240 -5.78 -17.04 -3.49
C PHE A 240 -6.57 -15.77 -3.80
N ARG A 241 -5.87 -14.64 -4.01
CA ARG A 241 -6.48 -13.33 -4.26
C ARG A 241 -7.58 -12.98 -3.24
N MET A 242 -7.39 -13.39 -1.98
CA MET A 242 -8.33 -13.16 -0.88
C MET A 242 -9.73 -13.81 -1.07
N TYR A 243 -9.83 -14.87 -1.88
CA TYR A 243 -11.02 -15.70 -1.98
C TYR A 243 -10.86 -16.93 -1.09
N GLY A 244 -11.60 -16.97 0.02
CA GLY A 244 -11.60 -18.10 0.94
C GLY A 244 -12.52 -19.23 0.49
N GLY A 245 -12.18 -20.44 0.90
CA GLY A 245 -12.94 -21.68 0.72
C GLY A 245 -12.61 -22.68 1.80
N PRO A 246 -13.01 -23.96 1.67
CA PRO A 246 -12.53 -25.04 2.54
C PRO A 246 -11.00 -25.14 2.48
N GLU A 247 -10.36 -25.34 3.61
CA GLU A 247 -8.92 -25.57 3.67
C GLU A 247 -8.61 -27.04 3.44
N GLU A 248 -7.63 -27.29 2.56
CA GLU A 248 -7.16 -28.64 2.22
C GLU A 248 -5.65 -28.65 2.05
N LYS A 249 -5.02 -29.76 2.41
CA LYS A 249 -3.62 -30.04 2.04
C LYS A 249 -3.61 -30.67 0.65
N VAL A 250 -3.06 -29.94 -0.31
CA VAL A 250 -3.01 -30.39 -1.71
C VAL A 250 -1.58 -30.74 -2.09
N MET A 251 -1.43 -31.93 -2.68
CA MET A 251 -0.18 -32.45 -3.20
C MET A 251 -0.09 -32.16 -4.70
N PHE A 252 0.98 -31.52 -5.12
CA PHE A 252 1.25 -31.18 -6.53
C PHE A 252 2.52 -31.86 -7.01
N ARG A 253 2.50 -32.31 -8.27
CA ARG A 253 3.70 -32.61 -9.04
C ARG A 253 3.96 -31.43 -9.97
N CYS A 254 5.16 -30.85 -9.87
CA CYS A 254 5.56 -29.65 -10.61
C CYS A 254 6.81 -29.94 -11.42
N LYS A 255 6.89 -29.43 -12.66
CA LYS A 255 8.14 -29.42 -13.42
C LYS A 255 9.12 -28.43 -12.81
N LEU A 256 10.43 -28.71 -12.91
CA LEU A 256 11.48 -27.82 -12.38
C LEU A 256 11.42 -26.41 -12.94
N GLU A 257 10.96 -26.23 -14.19
CA GLU A 257 10.85 -24.94 -14.85
C GLU A 257 9.90 -23.92 -14.17
N ILE A 258 9.02 -24.39 -13.25
CA ILE A 258 8.09 -23.53 -12.48
C ILE A 258 8.47 -23.43 -10.99
N LEU A 259 9.70 -23.81 -10.63
CA LEU A 259 10.14 -23.79 -9.23
C LEU A 259 10.09 -22.37 -8.65
N ASP A 260 10.55 -21.37 -9.41
CA ASP A 260 10.53 -19.98 -8.96
C ASP A 260 9.10 -19.51 -8.63
N GLN A 261 8.13 -19.83 -9.51
CA GLN A 261 6.72 -19.46 -9.30
C GLN A 261 6.09 -20.18 -8.09
N VAL A 262 6.55 -21.38 -7.78
CA VAL A 262 6.12 -22.11 -6.59
C VAL A 262 6.71 -21.48 -5.32
N ILE A 263 8.01 -21.13 -5.35
CA ILE A 263 8.67 -20.44 -4.24
C ILE A 263 8.06 -19.05 -4.03
N ASP A 264 7.84 -18.28 -5.09
CA ASP A 264 7.19 -16.96 -5.03
C ASP A 264 5.79 -17.03 -4.39
N ARG A 265 5.09 -18.15 -4.59
CA ARG A 265 3.73 -18.32 -4.06
C ARG A 265 3.68 -18.86 -2.64
N PHE A 266 4.50 -19.85 -2.31
CA PHE A 266 4.42 -20.57 -1.03
C PHE A 266 5.59 -20.26 -0.08
N GLY A 267 6.55 -19.46 -0.53
CA GLY A 267 7.75 -19.12 0.23
C GLY A 267 8.88 -20.15 0.05
N ASP A 268 10.08 -19.76 0.47
CA ASP A 268 11.30 -20.56 0.39
C ASP A 268 11.36 -21.70 1.42
N GLN A 269 10.42 -21.72 2.37
CA GLN A 269 10.30 -22.77 3.40
C GLN A 269 9.43 -23.95 2.94
N VAL A 270 8.93 -23.92 1.70
CA VAL A 270 8.16 -25.06 1.16
C VAL A 270 9.04 -26.30 1.03
N GLU A 271 8.61 -27.41 1.59
CA GLU A 271 9.33 -28.68 1.49
C GLU A 271 9.16 -29.26 0.08
N LEU A 272 10.28 -29.63 -0.54
CA LEU A 272 10.32 -30.25 -1.85
C LEU A 272 10.58 -31.75 -1.70
N ASP A 273 9.60 -32.55 -2.10
CA ASP A 273 9.69 -34.03 -2.11
C ASP A 273 9.96 -34.55 -3.53
N GLU A 274 10.42 -35.78 -3.64
CA GLU A 274 10.62 -36.52 -4.91
C GLU A 274 11.36 -35.70 -5.99
N VAL A 275 12.36 -34.91 -5.58
CA VAL A 275 13.11 -34.06 -6.52
C VAL A 275 13.96 -34.91 -7.45
N ASN A 276 13.77 -34.73 -8.76
CA ASN A 276 14.60 -35.35 -9.79
C ASN A 276 14.97 -34.33 -10.90
N ARG A 277 15.43 -34.81 -12.05
CA ARG A 277 15.87 -33.92 -13.16
C ARG A 277 14.74 -33.18 -13.86
N ASP A 278 13.51 -33.66 -13.74
CA ASP A 278 12.37 -33.16 -14.52
C ASP A 278 11.31 -32.52 -13.63
N HIS A 279 11.11 -33.01 -12.41
CA HIS A 279 10.03 -32.57 -11.54
C HIS A 279 10.36 -32.70 -10.04
N PHE A 280 9.52 -32.07 -9.23
CA PHE A 280 9.46 -32.14 -7.78
C PHE A 280 8.01 -32.26 -7.32
N VAL A 281 7.80 -32.69 -6.09
CA VAL A 281 6.49 -32.76 -5.44
C VAL A 281 6.47 -31.81 -4.25
N ILE A 282 5.34 -31.15 -4.03
CA ILE A 282 5.06 -30.32 -2.85
C ILE A 282 3.72 -30.70 -2.24
N THR A 283 3.61 -30.55 -0.91
CA THR A 283 2.33 -30.65 -0.21
C THR A 283 2.09 -29.38 0.59
N VAL A 284 1.08 -28.59 0.19
CA VAL A 284 0.82 -27.28 0.76
C VAL A 284 -0.64 -27.12 1.20
N PRO A 285 -0.89 -26.42 2.33
CA PRO A 285 -2.24 -26.06 2.72
C PRO A 285 -2.76 -24.92 1.84
N VAL A 286 -3.95 -25.09 1.28
CA VAL A 286 -4.60 -24.09 0.43
C VAL A 286 -6.08 -23.97 0.73
N SER A 287 -6.65 -22.81 0.39
CA SER A 287 -8.10 -22.57 0.46
C SER A 287 -8.70 -22.83 -0.92
N LEU A 288 -9.53 -23.87 -1.03
CA LEU A 288 -10.14 -24.27 -2.30
C LEU A 288 -11.14 -23.19 -2.77
N SER A 289 -10.86 -22.61 -3.92
CA SER A 289 -11.67 -21.56 -4.52
C SER A 289 -11.48 -21.57 -6.04
N THR A 290 -12.37 -20.90 -6.78
CA THR A 290 -12.21 -20.73 -8.23
C THR A 290 -10.89 -20.04 -8.59
N THR A 291 -10.40 -19.13 -7.74
CA THR A 291 -9.10 -18.46 -7.95
C THR A 291 -7.92 -19.40 -7.69
N PHE A 292 -8.06 -20.35 -6.78
CA PHE A 292 -7.07 -21.42 -6.60
C PHE A 292 -6.95 -22.27 -7.88
N TYR A 293 -8.07 -22.78 -8.39
CA TYR A 293 -8.06 -23.60 -9.61
C TYR A 293 -7.57 -22.80 -10.84
N ALA A 294 -7.93 -21.53 -10.95
CA ALA A 294 -7.42 -20.64 -11.99
C ALA A 294 -5.89 -20.44 -11.89
N TRP A 295 -5.34 -20.40 -10.67
CA TRP A 295 -3.89 -20.35 -10.46
C TRP A 295 -3.23 -21.65 -10.92
N VAL A 296 -3.78 -22.81 -10.59
CA VAL A 296 -3.27 -24.12 -11.08
C VAL A 296 -3.32 -24.18 -12.60
N PHE A 297 -4.39 -23.65 -13.20
CA PHE A 297 -4.56 -23.61 -14.67
C PHE A 297 -3.46 -22.84 -15.39
N GLN A 298 -2.86 -21.81 -14.79
CA GLN A 298 -1.75 -21.08 -15.41
C GLN A 298 -0.56 -21.99 -15.75
N PHE A 299 -0.44 -23.14 -15.07
CA PHE A 299 0.65 -24.10 -15.20
C PHE A 299 0.23 -25.39 -15.91
N VAL A 300 -0.76 -25.33 -16.80
CA VAL A 300 -1.19 -26.49 -17.61
C VAL A 300 0.01 -27.14 -18.29
N GLY A 301 0.13 -28.47 -18.14
CA GLY A 301 1.26 -29.25 -18.66
C GLY A 301 2.55 -29.14 -17.82
N LYS A 302 2.57 -28.34 -16.76
CA LYS A 302 3.73 -28.15 -15.87
C LYS A 302 3.42 -28.46 -14.41
N MET A 303 2.16 -28.40 -13.98
CA MET A 303 1.68 -28.71 -12.66
C MET A 303 0.49 -29.66 -12.74
N SER A 304 0.44 -30.65 -11.85
CA SER A 304 -0.67 -31.62 -11.72
C SER A 304 -1.04 -31.78 -10.25
N ILE A 305 -2.33 -31.84 -9.94
CA ILE A 305 -2.85 -32.19 -8.61
C ILE A 305 -2.77 -33.71 -8.47
N LEU A 306 -2.02 -34.18 -7.47
CA LEU A 306 -1.90 -35.60 -7.14
C LEU A 306 -2.93 -36.05 -6.12
N ALA A 307 -3.13 -35.26 -5.08
CA ALA A 307 -4.05 -35.51 -3.98
C ALA A 307 -4.56 -34.20 -3.35
N PRO A 308 -5.72 -34.21 -2.70
CA PRO A 308 -6.69 -35.29 -2.60
C PRO A 308 -7.46 -35.52 -3.90
N GLU A 309 -8.06 -36.70 -4.04
CA GLU A 309 -8.78 -37.08 -5.27
C GLU A 309 -9.95 -36.15 -5.60
N HIS A 310 -10.76 -35.77 -4.61
CA HIS A 310 -11.89 -34.84 -4.82
C HIS A 310 -11.46 -33.47 -5.33
N VAL A 311 -10.26 -32.98 -4.97
CA VAL A 311 -9.71 -31.71 -5.48
C VAL A 311 -9.28 -31.86 -6.94
N ARG A 312 -8.70 -33.01 -7.30
CA ARG A 312 -8.33 -33.33 -8.67
C ARG A 312 -9.58 -33.47 -9.56
N GLU A 313 -10.61 -34.15 -9.09
CA GLU A 313 -11.88 -34.31 -9.78
C GLU A 313 -12.60 -32.96 -9.97
N ALA A 314 -12.64 -32.12 -8.94
CA ALA A 314 -13.20 -30.76 -9.05
C ALA A 314 -12.45 -29.92 -10.10
N TYR A 315 -11.11 -30.01 -10.13
CA TYR A 315 -10.31 -29.35 -11.16
C TYR A 315 -10.62 -29.85 -12.56
N ALA A 316 -10.74 -31.18 -12.75
CA ALA A 316 -11.12 -31.78 -14.03
C ALA A 316 -12.49 -31.29 -14.49
N GLY A 317 -13.49 -31.21 -13.60
CA GLY A 317 -14.82 -30.68 -13.91
C GLY A 317 -14.78 -29.21 -14.38
N TYR A 318 -13.96 -28.35 -13.74
CA TYR A 318 -13.78 -26.99 -14.24
C TYR A 318 -13.12 -26.92 -15.63
N LEU A 319 -12.22 -27.85 -15.95
CA LEU A 319 -11.60 -27.91 -17.28
C LEU A 319 -12.60 -28.38 -18.34
N GLU A 320 -13.47 -29.34 -18.03
CA GLU A 320 -14.53 -29.82 -18.91
C GLU A 320 -15.53 -28.68 -19.20
N GLU A 321 -16.05 -28.01 -18.14
CA GLU A 321 -16.94 -26.84 -18.28
C GLU A 321 -16.32 -25.74 -19.16
N ALA A 322 -15.03 -25.43 -18.94
CA ALA A 322 -14.31 -24.44 -19.73
C ALA A 322 -14.12 -24.88 -21.19
N LEU A 323 -13.97 -26.18 -21.46
CA LEU A 323 -13.87 -26.72 -22.81
C LEU A 323 -15.21 -26.62 -23.55
N ASP A 324 -16.30 -27.02 -22.89
CA ASP A 324 -17.66 -26.94 -23.43
C ASP A 324 -18.02 -25.48 -23.77
N ASP A 325 -17.78 -24.54 -22.85
CA ASP A 325 -17.95 -23.10 -23.10
C ASP A 325 -17.12 -22.59 -24.29
N ALA A 326 -15.89 -23.08 -24.45
CA ALA A 326 -15.00 -22.67 -25.54
C ALA A 326 -15.44 -23.26 -26.90
N LEU A 327 -16.07 -24.43 -26.91
CA LEU A 327 -16.59 -25.09 -28.09
C LEU A 327 -18.01 -24.63 -28.45
N GLY A 328 -18.70 -23.95 -27.53
CA GLY A 328 -20.07 -23.46 -27.73
C GLY A 328 -21.12 -24.56 -27.60
N GLU A 329 -20.81 -25.59 -26.82
CA GLU A 329 -21.71 -26.72 -26.52
C GLU A 329 -22.57 -26.47 -25.28
#